data_2fbc04d00bf49cc2c5815d0893754295
#
_entry.id   2fbc04d00bf49cc2c5815d0893754295
#
_cell.length_a   1.000
_cell.length_b   1.000
_cell.length_c   1.000
_cell.angle_alpha   90.00
_cell.angle_beta   90.00
_cell.angle_gamma   90.00
#
_symmetry.space_group_name_H-M   'P 1'
#
loop_
_entity.id
_entity.type
_entity.pdbx_description
1 polymer ?
#
loop_
_entity_poly.entity_id
_entity_poly.type
_entity_poly.pdbx_seq_one_letter_code
_entity_poly.pdbx_strand_id
1 'polypeptide(L)'
;INSPMRLTSIIIMSPEWFLENDDFYDDYDRSAKVFAGEYAAHTTRTTDPVKRNNLESALAEAAFLTGVERNADVVYLASYAPLFARIGYTQWAPDMIWYDGASSYGSPSYYVQSMYSNNNGTYTLEADAEKDYKIYHTQSYDAKTGDIIIKIANPHEYEQRIGISVDDSFDIAGQMSVETLRAIVLMM
;
A
#
# COMPACT_ATOMS: atom_id res chain seq x y z
N ILE A 1 -24.71 -7.52 -12.31
CA ILE A 1 -23.76 -8.18 -11.38
C ILE A 1 -24.21 -7.81 -9.97
N ASN A 2 -25.03 -8.66 -9.33
CA ASN A 2 -25.55 -8.43 -7.98
C ASN A 2 -24.81 -9.33 -6.97
N SER A 3 -23.50 -9.27 -6.91
CA SER A 3 -22.79 -9.93 -5.81
C SER A 3 -22.94 -9.09 -4.55
N PRO A 4 -23.27 -9.68 -3.41
CA PRO A 4 -23.34 -8.95 -2.15
C PRO A 4 -21.96 -8.37 -1.81
N MET A 5 -21.94 -7.19 -1.20
CA MET A 5 -20.72 -6.58 -0.70
C MET A 5 -20.62 -6.81 0.81
N ARG A 6 -19.47 -7.28 1.25
CA ARG A 6 -19.11 -7.41 2.67
C ARG A 6 -18.24 -6.24 3.07
N LEU A 7 -18.59 -5.56 4.15
CA LEU A 7 -17.73 -4.58 4.78
C LEU A 7 -16.79 -5.32 5.73
N THR A 8 -15.48 -5.16 5.54
CA THR A 8 -14.47 -5.57 6.51
C THR A 8 -13.79 -4.32 7.05
N SER A 9 -13.70 -4.18 8.36
CA SER A 9 -12.92 -3.13 9.01
C SER A 9 -11.66 -3.76 9.54
N ILE A 10 -10.54 -3.40 8.93
CA ILE A 10 -9.20 -3.66 9.47
C ILE A 10 -8.83 -2.39 10.20
N ILE A 11 -9.31 -2.28 11.43
CA ILE A 11 -9.12 -1.09 12.26
C ILE A 11 -7.60 -0.83 12.42
N ILE A 12 -7.22 0.25 13.01
CA ILE A 12 -5.85 0.67 13.27
C ILE A 12 -5.05 -0.46 13.94
N MET A 13 -4.07 -1.03 13.23
CA MET A 13 -3.24 -2.14 13.66
C MET A 13 -1.77 -1.75 13.67
N SER A 14 -0.91 -2.57 14.29
CA SER A 14 0.54 -2.32 14.26
C SER A 14 1.13 -2.55 12.87
N PRO A 15 2.28 -1.94 12.54
CA PRO A 15 2.99 -2.22 11.29
C PRO A 15 3.29 -3.71 11.09
N GLU A 16 3.66 -4.41 12.15
CA GLU A 16 3.96 -5.85 12.10
C GLU A 16 2.73 -6.65 11.63
N TRP A 17 1.55 -6.30 12.12
CA TRP A 17 0.32 -6.98 11.68
C TRP A 17 0.11 -6.84 10.16
N PHE A 18 0.31 -5.65 9.61
CA PHE A 18 0.17 -5.42 8.17
C PHE A 18 1.19 -6.20 7.35
N LEU A 19 2.43 -6.32 7.85
CA LEU A 19 3.49 -7.10 7.21
C LEU A 19 3.25 -8.61 7.27
N GLU A 20 2.54 -9.09 8.29
CA GLU A 20 2.22 -10.50 8.49
C GLU A 20 0.92 -10.93 7.80
N ASN A 21 0.14 -9.98 7.29
CA ASN A 21 -1.18 -10.21 6.71
C ASN A 21 -1.32 -9.65 5.29
N ASP A 22 -0.25 -9.60 4.53
CA ASP A 22 -0.31 -9.21 3.11
C ASP A 22 -1.12 -10.21 2.25
N ASP A 23 -1.29 -11.44 2.74
CA ASP A 23 -2.08 -12.51 2.15
C ASP A 23 -3.51 -12.63 2.72
N PHE A 24 -3.95 -11.66 3.55
CA PHE A 24 -5.22 -11.71 4.28
C PHE A 24 -6.45 -12.04 3.41
N TYR A 25 -6.43 -11.65 2.15
CA TYR A 25 -7.53 -11.87 1.21
C TYR A 25 -7.32 -13.03 0.24
N ASP A 26 -6.17 -13.72 0.27
CA ASP A 26 -5.84 -14.76 -0.71
C ASP A 26 -6.83 -15.93 -0.67
N ASP A 27 -7.24 -16.35 0.53
CA ASP A 27 -8.22 -17.44 0.74
C ASP A 27 -9.65 -16.97 0.95
N TYR A 28 -9.96 -15.68 0.66
CA TYR A 28 -11.31 -15.16 0.86
C TYR A 28 -12.33 -15.79 -0.10
N ASP A 29 -13.55 -15.98 0.40
CA ASP A 29 -14.68 -16.42 -0.40
C ASP A 29 -15.03 -15.39 -1.49
N ARG A 30 -14.90 -15.79 -2.77
CA ARG A 30 -15.14 -14.94 -3.94
C ARG A 30 -16.63 -14.76 -4.27
N SER A 31 -17.55 -15.40 -3.52
CA SER A 31 -18.99 -15.25 -3.73
C SER A 31 -19.53 -13.85 -3.41
N ALA A 32 -18.81 -13.09 -2.60
CA ALA A 32 -19.12 -11.71 -2.24
C ALA A 32 -17.93 -10.80 -2.50
N LYS A 33 -18.21 -9.53 -2.82
CA LYS A 33 -17.19 -8.50 -2.94
C LYS A 33 -16.88 -7.88 -1.57
N VAL A 34 -15.64 -7.45 -1.39
CA VAL A 34 -15.17 -6.87 -0.14
C VAL A 34 -14.98 -5.36 -0.30
N PHE A 35 -15.42 -4.63 0.69
CA PHE A 35 -14.99 -3.26 0.97
C PHE A 35 -14.15 -3.27 2.24
N ALA A 36 -12.84 -3.09 2.11
CA ALA A 36 -11.93 -2.85 3.22
C ALA A 36 -12.11 -1.41 3.70
N GLY A 37 -13.11 -1.22 4.58
CA GLY A 37 -13.71 0.08 4.88
C GLY A 37 -12.82 1.03 5.68
N GLU A 38 -11.98 0.50 6.56
CA GLU A 38 -11.07 1.31 7.39
C GLU A 38 -9.80 0.53 7.66
N TYR A 39 -8.65 1.10 7.33
CA TYR A 39 -7.35 0.57 7.72
C TYR A 39 -6.33 1.70 7.90
N ALA A 40 -5.44 1.54 8.85
CA ALA A 40 -4.25 2.36 9.03
C ALA A 40 -3.23 1.62 9.90
N ALA A 41 -1.95 1.66 9.53
CA ALA A 41 -0.88 1.18 10.38
C ALA A 41 -0.40 2.28 11.31
N HIS A 42 -0.23 1.99 12.60
CA HIS A 42 0.39 2.93 13.51
C HIS A 42 1.43 2.26 14.39
N THR A 43 2.58 2.90 14.49
CA THR A 43 3.61 2.47 15.43
C THR A 43 3.22 2.81 16.86
N THR A 44 3.48 1.89 17.79
CA THR A 44 3.35 2.14 19.23
C THR A 44 4.63 2.71 19.85
N ARG A 45 5.70 2.86 19.06
CA ARG A 45 7.02 3.32 19.51
C ARG A 45 7.05 4.80 19.92
N THR A 46 6.00 5.54 19.63
CA THR A 46 5.87 6.94 20.02
C THR A 46 4.49 7.26 20.57
N THR A 47 4.44 8.13 21.57
CA THR A 47 3.19 8.70 22.10
C THR A 47 2.75 9.95 21.34
N ASP A 48 3.62 10.51 20.50
CA ASP A 48 3.32 11.69 19.69
C ASP A 48 2.40 11.29 18.52
N PRO A 49 1.16 11.78 18.45
CA PRO A 49 0.21 11.41 17.42
C PRO A 49 0.73 11.68 16.00
N VAL A 50 1.40 12.79 15.79
CA VAL A 50 1.94 13.17 14.47
C VAL A 50 3.02 12.20 13.99
N LYS A 51 3.83 11.68 14.91
CA LYS A 51 4.91 10.75 14.59
C LYS A 51 4.47 9.31 14.39
N ARG A 52 3.21 8.97 14.66
CA ARG A 52 2.67 7.64 14.39
C ARG A 52 2.47 7.36 12.92
N ASN A 53 2.27 8.40 12.11
CA ASN A 53 2.30 8.32 10.65
C ASN A 53 3.74 8.48 10.15
N ASN A 54 4.56 7.49 10.33
CA ASN A 54 5.95 7.47 9.89
C ASN A 54 6.13 6.56 8.66
N LEU A 55 7.37 6.50 8.15
CA LEU A 55 7.67 5.67 6.99
C LEU A 55 7.50 4.16 7.29
N GLU A 56 7.77 3.71 8.51
CA GLU A 56 7.56 2.32 8.93
C GLU A 56 6.08 1.91 8.77
N SER A 57 5.15 2.75 9.25
CA SER A 57 3.72 2.52 9.08
C SER A 57 3.32 2.52 7.60
N ALA A 58 3.84 3.47 6.83
CA ALA A 58 3.53 3.58 5.41
C ALA A 58 4.06 2.39 4.58
N LEU A 59 5.24 1.87 4.89
CA LEU A 59 5.80 0.68 4.24
C LEU A 59 5.01 -0.58 4.58
N ALA A 60 4.53 -0.70 5.82
CA ALA A 60 3.68 -1.80 6.22
C ALA A 60 2.31 -1.75 5.51
N GLU A 61 1.73 -0.56 5.36
CA GLU A 61 0.52 -0.36 4.56
C GLU A 61 0.76 -0.67 3.08
N ALA A 62 1.92 -0.26 2.54
CA ALA A 62 2.29 -0.58 1.16
C ALA A 62 2.37 -2.09 0.94
N ALA A 63 2.97 -2.84 1.89
CA ALA A 63 3.02 -4.29 1.85
C ALA A 63 1.62 -4.91 1.83
N PHE A 64 0.74 -4.49 2.73
CA PHE A 64 -0.65 -4.96 2.77
C PHE A 64 -1.42 -4.63 1.48
N LEU A 65 -1.21 -3.44 0.92
CA LEU A 65 -1.85 -3.03 -0.34
C LEU A 65 -1.42 -3.88 -1.54
N THR A 66 -0.24 -4.51 -1.51
CA THR A 66 0.12 -5.49 -2.56
C THR A 66 -0.83 -6.68 -2.56
N GLY A 67 -1.21 -7.17 -1.38
CA GLY A 67 -2.21 -8.22 -1.24
C GLY A 67 -3.63 -7.77 -1.61
N VAL A 68 -4.01 -6.56 -1.24
CA VAL A 68 -5.30 -5.97 -1.63
C VAL A 68 -5.41 -5.90 -3.15
N GLU A 69 -4.38 -5.40 -3.85
CA GLU A 69 -4.38 -5.28 -5.30
C GLU A 69 -4.30 -6.64 -6.00
N ARG A 70 -3.50 -7.58 -5.48
CA ARG A 70 -3.44 -8.95 -5.99
C ARG A 70 -4.83 -9.63 -5.96
N ASN A 71 -5.64 -9.29 -4.97
CA ASN A 71 -7.00 -9.79 -4.76
C ASN A 71 -8.10 -8.84 -5.27
N ALA A 72 -7.84 -8.06 -6.32
CA ALA A 72 -8.80 -7.11 -6.89
C ALA A 72 -10.07 -7.78 -7.46
N ASP A 73 -10.05 -9.09 -7.65
CA ASP A 73 -11.21 -9.89 -8.01
C ASP A 73 -12.23 -10.00 -6.86
N VAL A 74 -11.78 -9.87 -5.61
CA VAL A 74 -12.64 -9.91 -4.41
C VAL A 74 -12.66 -8.58 -3.67
N VAL A 75 -11.55 -7.88 -3.54
CA VAL A 75 -11.47 -6.56 -2.85
C VAL A 75 -11.72 -5.45 -3.86
N TYR A 76 -12.94 -4.92 -3.86
CA TYR A 76 -13.34 -3.88 -4.83
C TYR A 76 -13.07 -2.47 -4.35
N LEU A 77 -13.05 -2.25 -3.06
CA LEU A 77 -12.83 -0.94 -2.45
C LEU A 77 -11.95 -1.10 -1.21
N ALA A 78 -11.04 -0.18 -1.04
CA ALA A 78 -10.26 -0.03 0.18
C ALA A 78 -10.18 1.45 0.55
N SER A 79 -10.29 1.80 1.81
CA SER A 79 -10.18 3.19 2.26
C SER A 79 -9.36 3.33 3.52
N TYR A 80 -8.45 4.27 3.49
CA TYR A 80 -7.68 4.68 4.66
C TYR A 80 -8.53 5.51 5.62
N ALA A 81 -8.39 5.27 6.91
CA ALA A 81 -9.04 6.08 7.92
C ALA A 81 -8.18 6.20 9.20
N PRO A 82 -8.20 7.40 9.86
CA PRO A 82 -8.85 8.66 9.46
C PRO A 82 -8.08 9.44 8.37
N LEU A 83 -8.81 10.31 7.65
CA LEU A 83 -8.22 11.08 6.54
C LEU A 83 -7.56 12.39 6.97
N PHE A 84 -8.18 13.15 7.88
CA PHE A 84 -7.77 14.51 8.20
C PHE A 84 -7.64 14.75 9.69
N ALA A 85 -6.54 15.40 10.10
CA ALA A 85 -6.37 15.88 11.45
C ALA A 85 -5.81 17.30 11.51
N ARG A 86 -6.35 18.10 12.41
CA ARG A 86 -5.79 19.40 12.74
C ARG A 86 -4.70 19.27 13.78
N ILE A 87 -3.54 19.83 13.50
CA ILE A 87 -2.39 19.83 14.44
C ILE A 87 -2.81 20.47 15.77
N GLY A 88 -2.54 19.76 16.85
CA GLY A 88 -2.87 20.18 18.21
C GLY A 88 -4.33 19.96 18.63
N TYR A 89 -5.20 19.45 17.76
CA TYR A 89 -6.64 19.27 18.03
C TYR A 89 -7.16 17.88 17.61
N THR A 90 -6.27 16.94 17.36
CA THR A 90 -6.68 15.58 16.98
C THR A 90 -7.07 14.75 18.20
N GLN A 91 -8.10 13.91 18.03
CA GLN A 91 -8.49 12.89 18.99
C GLN A 91 -7.96 11.49 18.63
N TRP A 92 -7.56 11.33 17.39
CA TRP A 92 -7.04 10.09 16.83
C TRP A 92 -5.66 10.26 16.20
N ALA A 93 -4.96 9.17 16.10
CA ALA A 93 -3.79 8.98 15.26
C ALA A 93 -3.67 7.46 14.98
N PRO A 94 -3.26 7.07 13.78
CA PRO A 94 -2.71 7.88 12.70
C PRO A 94 -3.76 8.62 11.88
N ASP A 95 -3.34 9.68 11.17
CA ASP A 95 -4.18 10.43 10.24
C ASP A 95 -3.41 10.67 8.93
N MET A 96 -4.08 10.58 7.78
CA MET A 96 -3.39 10.61 6.49
C MET A 96 -2.89 11.99 6.10
N ILE A 97 -3.71 13.02 6.34
CA ILE A 97 -3.40 14.42 6.00
C ILE A 97 -3.52 15.30 7.24
N TRP A 98 -2.45 16.02 7.51
CA TRP A 98 -2.37 16.94 8.64
C TRP A 98 -2.47 18.37 8.15
N TYR A 99 -3.17 19.24 8.90
CA TYR A 99 -3.30 20.65 8.58
C TYR A 99 -3.28 21.53 9.82
N ASP A 100 -2.90 22.78 9.62
CA ASP A 100 -3.10 23.90 10.55
C ASP A 100 -3.95 24.99 9.90
N GLY A 101 -3.92 26.22 10.43
CA GLY A 101 -4.71 27.33 9.87
C GLY A 101 -4.20 27.87 8.54
N ALA A 102 -3.00 27.50 8.09
CA ALA A 102 -2.32 28.10 6.94
C ALA A 102 -1.77 27.08 5.93
N SER A 103 -1.51 25.85 6.37
CA SER A 103 -0.85 24.81 5.55
C SER A 103 -1.45 23.42 5.79
N SER A 104 -1.16 22.51 4.85
CA SER A 104 -1.44 21.09 5.00
C SER A 104 -0.30 20.27 4.43
N TYR A 105 -0.12 19.06 4.94
CA TYR A 105 0.84 18.11 4.40
C TYR A 105 0.31 16.68 4.50
N GLY A 106 0.71 15.86 3.53
CA GLY A 106 0.47 14.42 3.55
C GLY A 106 1.49 13.70 4.42
N SER A 107 1.05 12.71 5.18
CA SER A 107 1.93 11.76 5.85
C SER A 107 2.61 10.84 4.81
N PRO A 108 3.63 10.04 5.19
CA PRO A 108 4.14 8.99 4.31
C PRO A 108 3.05 8.05 3.79
N SER A 109 2.04 7.73 4.60
CA SER A 109 0.87 6.94 4.20
C SER A 109 0.06 7.62 3.07
N TYR A 110 -0.06 8.94 3.07
CA TYR A 110 -0.68 9.68 1.96
C TYR A 110 0.03 9.42 0.64
N TYR A 111 1.36 9.46 0.63
CA TYR A 111 2.13 9.23 -0.60
C TYR A 111 2.02 7.78 -1.07
N VAL A 112 2.00 6.80 -0.17
CA VAL A 112 1.73 5.40 -0.52
C VAL A 112 0.36 5.27 -1.17
N GLN A 113 -0.70 5.82 -0.55
CA GLN A 113 -2.05 5.79 -1.13
C GLN A 113 -2.09 6.45 -2.51
N SER A 114 -1.40 7.59 -2.67
CA SER A 114 -1.31 8.31 -3.94
C SER A 114 -0.61 7.47 -5.02
N MET A 115 0.52 6.83 -4.69
CA MET A 115 1.24 5.95 -5.63
C MET A 115 0.37 4.77 -6.06
N TYR A 116 -0.34 4.12 -5.14
CA TYR A 116 -1.24 3.03 -5.47
C TYR A 116 -2.43 3.47 -6.31
N SER A 117 -3.07 4.59 -5.94
CA SER A 117 -4.30 5.07 -6.60
C SER A 117 -4.06 5.60 -8.01
N ASN A 118 -2.89 6.20 -8.28
CA ASN A 118 -2.58 6.79 -9.57
C ASN A 118 -1.92 5.81 -10.54
N ASN A 119 -1.48 4.64 -10.08
CA ASN A 119 -0.80 3.63 -10.88
C ASN A 119 -1.58 2.30 -10.82
N ASN A 120 -2.77 2.29 -11.39
CA ASN A 120 -3.63 1.11 -11.44
C ASN A 120 -3.63 0.49 -12.82
N GLY A 121 -3.38 -0.83 -12.88
CA GLY A 121 -3.56 -1.61 -14.10
C GLY A 121 -5.02 -1.99 -14.34
N THR A 122 -5.28 -2.52 -15.52
CA THR A 122 -6.58 -3.11 -15.90
C THR A 122 -6.73 -4.53 -15.38
N TYR A 123 -5.62 -5.27 -15.34
CA TYR A 123 -5.56 -6.67 -14.92
C TYR A 123 -4.35 -6.87 -14.00
N THR A 124 -4.52 -7.68 -12.96
CA THR A 124 -3.40 -8.20 -12.17
C THR A 124 -2.65 -9.25 -12.99
N LEU A 125 -1.34 -9.28 -12.84
CA LEU A 125 -0.48 -10.29 -13.42
C LEU A 125 0.02 -11.23 -12.33
N GLU A 126 0.13 -12.52 -12.65
CA GLU A 126 0.80 -13.47 -11.78
C GLU A 126 2.32 -13.28 -11.86
N ALA A 127 3.01 -13.50 -10.76
CA ALA A 127 4.46 -13.57 -10.74
C ALA A 127 4.93 -14.64 -9.78
N ASP A 128 5.93 -15.39 -10.23
CA ASP A 128 6.70 -16.26 -9.37
C ASP A 128 7.75 -15.41 -8.63
N ALA A 129 7.70 -15.41 -7.32
CA ALA A 129 8.69 -14.71 -6.50
C ALA A 129 9.29 -15.66 -5.46
N GLU A 130 10.60 -15.52 -5.25
CA GLU A 130 11.24 -16.19 -4.12
C GLU A 130 10.75 -15.57 -2.81
N LYS A 131 10.07 -16.38 -2.00
CA LYS A 131 9.41 -15.92 -0.75
C LYS A 131 10.38 -15.59 0.40
N ASP A 132 11.68 -15.84 0.24
CA ASP A 132 12.63 -15.83 1.34
C ASP A 132 13.04 -14.43 1.84
N TYR A 133 12.73 -13.37 1.09
CA TYR A 133 13.28 -12.04 1.37
C TYR A 133 12.31 -11.04 2.00
N LYS A 134 11.05 -11.42 2.27
CA LYS A 134 10.02 -10.50 2.78
C LYS A 134 9.98 -9.16 2.02
N ILE A 135 10.06 -9.24 0.71
CA ILE A 135 9.78 -8.14 -0.21
C ILE A 135 8.36 -8.33 -0.70
N TYR A 136 7.56 -7.30 -0.53
CA TYR A 136 6.16 -7.32 -0.92
C TYR A 136 6.02 -6.70 -2.30
N HIS A 137 5.27 -7.34 -3.18
CA HIS A 137 5.10 -6.84 -4.54
C HIS A 137 3.73 -7.22 -5.11
N THR A 138 3.30 -6.42 -6.06
CA THR A 138 2.18 -6.70 -6.95
C THR A 138 2.47 -6.15 -8.31
N GLN A 139 1.90 -6.73 -9.33
CA GLN A 139 2.08 -6.33 -10.70
C GLN A 139 0.76 -6.34 -11.44
N SER A 140 0.61 -5.39 -12.34
CA SER A 140 -0.58 -5.25 -13.17
C SER A 140 -0.22 -4.77 -14.57
N TYR A 141 -1.15 -4.98 -15.49
CA TYR A 141 -1.06 -4.53 -16.88
C TYR A 141 -2.16 -3.50 -17.14
N ASP A 142 -1.80 -2.34 -17.68
CA ASP A 142 -2.77 -1.36 -18.15
C ASP A 142 -3.04 -1.56 -19.64
N ALA A 143 -4.22 -2.07 -19.97
CA ALA A 143 -4.63 -2.32 -21.35
C ALA A 143 -4.83 -1.06 -22.21
N LYS A 144 -4.85 0.14 -21.60
CA LYS A 144 -4.99 1.41 -22.33
C LYS A 144 -3.65 1.95 -22.81
N THR A 145 -2.62 1.84 -21.97
CA THR A 145 -1.28 2.35 -22.25
C THR A 145 -0.32 1.27 -22.73
N GLY A 146 -0.59 0.01 -22.40
CA GLY A 146 0.29 -1.12 -22.62
C GLY A 146 1.36 -1.26 -21.56
N ASP A 147 1.29 -0.49 -20.47
CA ASP A 147 2.30 -0.51 -19.41
C ASP A 147 2.16 -1.72 -18.51
N ILE A 148 3.29 -2.28 -18.10
CA ILE A 148 3.40 -3.18 -16.96
C ILE A 148 3.76 -2.32 -15.76
N ILE A 149 2.92 -2.35 -14.73
CA ILE A 149 3.08 -1.59 -13.49
C ILE A 149 3.50 -2.56 -12.40
N ILE A 150 4.66 -2.30 -11.81
CA ILE A 150 5.20 -3.13 -10.73
C ILE A 150 5.34 -2.26 -9.49
N LYS A 151 4.73 -2.70 -8.39
CA LYS A 151 4.79 -2.04 -7.08
C LYS A 151 5.57 -2.93 -6.13
N ILE A 152 6.55 -2.34 -5.46
CA ILE A 152 7.46 -3.05 -4.56
C ILE A 152 7.56 -2.29 -3.26
N ALA A 153 7.32 -2.97 -2.13
CA ALA A 153 7.57 -2.44 -0.81
C ALA A 153 8.71 -3.22 -0.13
N ASN A 154 9.75 -2.50 0.25
CA ASN A 154 10.88 -3.02 1.04
C ASN A 154 10.82 -2.45 2.46
N PRO A 155 10.35 -3.19 3.47
CA PRO A 155 10.29 -2.71 4.84
C PRO A 155 11.62 -2.82 5.59
N HIS A 156 12.66 -3.36 4.96
CA HIS A 156 13.97 -3.53 5.58
C HIS A 156 14.75 -2.22 5.64
N GLU A 157 15.62 -2.10 6.64
CA GLU A 157 16.54 -0.96 6.79
C GLU A 157 17.74 -1.01 5.83
N TYR A 158 17.82 -2.03 4.99
CA TYR A 158 18.92 -2.23 4.03
C TYR A 158 18.40 -2.40 2.61
N GLU A 159 19.26 -2.10 1.66
CA GLU A 159 18.98 -2.25 0.23
C GLU A 159 18.81 -3.72 -0.15
N GLN A 160 17.81 -3.98 -0.99
CA GLN A 160 17.60 -5.27 -1.63
C GLN A 160 17.81 -5.13 -3.14
N ARG A 161 18.47 -6.12 -3.73
CA ARG A 161 18.59 -6.23 -5.19
C ARG A 161 17.54 -7.20 -5.69
N ILE A 162 16.68 -6.72 -6.56
CA ILE A 162 15.58 -7.50 -7.12
C ILE A 162 15.84 -7.63 -8.62
N GLY A 163 15.88 -8.88 -9.10
CA GLY A 163 15.84 -9.18 -10.53
C GLY A 163 14.39 -9.26 -10.97
N ILE A 164 14.04 -8.56 -12.04
CA ILE A 164 12.73 -8.64 -12.67
C ILE A 164 12.93 -9.24 -14.04
N SER A 165 12.25 -10.35 -14.33
CA SER A 165 12.13 -10.90 -15.68
C SER A 165 10.67 -10.86 -16.10
N VAL A 166 10.45 -10.46 -17.33
CA VAL A 166 9.12 -10.42 -17.93
C VAL A 166 9.04 -11.53 -18.96
N ASP A 167 7.92 -12.23 -18.99
CA ASP A 167 7.68 -13.32 -19.95
C ASP A 167 7.80 -12.81 -21.40
N ASP A 168 8.36 -13.65 -22.28
CA ASP A 168 8.60 -13.34 -23.69
C ASP A 168 7.31 -13.02 -24.50
N SER A 169 6.13 -13.28 -23.94
CA SER A 169 4.85 -12.88 -24.51
C SER A 169 4.59 -11.37 -24.50
N PHE A 170 5.35 -10.61 -23.66
CA PHE A 170 5.28 -9.17 -23.61
C PHE A 170 6.42 -8.53 -24.41
N ASP A 171 6.09 -7.67 -25.36
CA ASP A 171 7.07 -6.84 -26.07
C ASP A 171 7.41 -5.59 -25.25
N ILE A 172 8.55 -5.62 -24.56
CA ILE A 172 8.97 -4.54 -23.65
C ILE A 172 9.73 -3.46 -24.44
N ALA A 173 9.19 -2.26 -24.46
CA ALA A 173 9.71 -1.11 -25.21
C ALA A 173 11.06 -0.55 -24.73
N GLY A 174 11.67 -1.11 -23.70
CA GLY A 174 12.98 -0.71 -23.17
C GLY A 174 13.00 0.63 -22.43
N GLN A 175 11.85 1.22 -22.13
CA GLN A 175 11.74 2.41 -21.29
C GLN A 175 11.08 2.04 -19.97
N MET A 176 11.61 2.59 -18.87
CA MET A 176 11.05 2.41 -17.52
C MET A 176 11.04 3.75 -16.80
N SER A 177 9.92 4.09 -16.16
CA SER A 177 9.83 5.17 -15.18
C SER A 177 9.79 4.57 -13.79
N VAL A 178 10.43 5.24 -12.83
CA VAL A 178 10.47 4.79 -11.43
C VAL A 178 10.03 5.93 -10.51
N GLU A 179 9.01 5.67 -9.71
CA GLU A 179 8.61 6.54 -8.60
C GLU A 179 9.03 5.89 -7.29
N THR A 180 9.67 6.65 -6.39
CA THR A 180 10.22 6.09 -5.15
C THR A 180 9.86 6.96 -3.95
N LEU A 181 9.27 6.31 -2.93
CA LEU A 181 9.11 6.88 -1.59
C LEU A 181 10.13 6.27 -0.65
N ARG A 182 11.01 7.10 -0.06
CA ARG A 182 12.05 6.65 0.87
C ARG A 182 12.34 7.68 1.95
N ALA A 183 12.87 7.25 3.10
CA ALA A 183 13.47 8.15 4.07
C ALA A 183 14.86 8.61 3.59
N ILE A 184 15.18 9.86 3.85
CA ILE A 184 16.56 10.36 3.75
C ILE A 184 17.14 10.31 5.17
N VAL A 185 18.08 9.41 5.41
CA VAL A 185 18.87 9.41 6.64
C VAL A 185 19.94 10.47 6.49
N LEU A 186 19.76 11.60 7.17
CA LEU A 186 20.84 12.56 7.33
C LEU A 186 21.83 11.96 8.33
N MET A 187 22.98 11.50 7.85
CA MET A 187 24.10 11.20 8.74
C MET A 187 24.56 12.53 9.34
N MET A 188 24.32 12.69 10.63
CA MET A 188 24.91 13.77 11.43
C MET A 188 26.23 13.31 12.01
#